data_f3d820b2b4e0c284d714d9d1a7c48644
#
_entry.id   f3d820b2b4e0c284d714d9d1a7c48644
#
_cell.length_a   1.000
_cell.length_b   1.000
_cell.length_c   1.000
_cell.angle_alpha   90.00
_cell.angle_beta   90.00
_cell.angle_gamma   90.00
#
_symmetry.space_group_name_H-M   'P 1'
#
loop_
_entity.id
_entity.type
_entity.pdbx_description
1 polymer ?
#
loop_
_entity_poly.entity_id
_entity_poly.type
_entity_poly.pdbx_seq_one_letter_code
_entity_poly.pdbx_strand_id
1 'polypeptide(L)'
;MTTVFTSLLAGLVFGIGLIISGMANPAKVLGFLDLAGGWDPSLAFVMAGAIAVAALAFAVAKRRTVSILGAAMKLPGSRDIDRRLVIGSVLFGIGWGVAGFCPGPGLVALGMGEIKALVFVGAMFLGMGIFELIERRKQPLPMPAV
;
A
#
# COMPACT_ATOMS: atom_id res chain seq x y z
N MET A 1 -9.54 22.47 -1.02
CA MET A 1 -8.50 22.67 0.03
C MET A 1 -8.67 21.70 1.20
N THR A 2 -9.88 21.42 1.66
CA THR A 2 -10.16 20.46 2.76
C THR A 2 -9.64 19.04 2.50
N THR A 3 -9.78 18.52 1.27
CA THR A 3 -9.31 17.17 0.91
C THR A 3 -7.78 17.04 1.00
N VAL A 4 -7.02 18.04 0.56
CA VAL A 4 -5.55 18.03 0.64
C VAL A 4 -5.09 18.05 2.09
N PHE A 5 -5.73 18.89 2.92
CA PHE A 5 -5.41 19.00 4.33
C PHE A 5 -5.72 17.69 5.09
N THR A 6 -6.87 17.08 4.85
CA THR A 6 -7.22 15.79 5.48
C THR A 6 -6.32 14.65 5.02
N SER A 7 -5.91 14.63 3.74
CA SER A 7 -4.95 13.64 3.24
C SER A 7 -3.57 13.82 3.87
N LEU A 8 -3.14 15.07 4.06
CA LEU A 8 -1.88 15.38 4.75
C LEU A 8 -1.91 14.88 6.20
N LEU A 9 -2.98 15.19 6.94
CA LEU A 9 -3.15 14.72 8.31
C LEU A 9 -3.18 13.19 8.41
N ALA A 10 -3.91 12.53 7.52
CA ALA A 10 -3.97 11.06 7.49
C ALA A 10 -2.60 10.45 7.20
N GLY A 11 -1.87 11.00 6.24
CA GLY A 11 -0.49 10.57 5.93
C GLY A 11 0.48 10.80 7.08
N LEU A 12 0.35 11.94 7.80
CA LEU A 12 1.18 12.25 8.96
C LEU A 12 0.93 11.25 10.11
N VAL A 13 -0.35 10.99 10.45
CA VAL A 13 -0.73 10.02 11.49
C VAL A 13 -0.23 8.63 11.12
N PHE A 14 -0.38 8.22 9.86
CA PHE A 14 0.13 6.95 9.36
C PHE A 14 1.65 6.85 9.47
N GLY A 15 2.38 7.89 9.02
CA GLY A 15 3.84 7.94 9.08
C GLY A 15 4.38 7.90 10.51
N ILE A 16 3.78 8.64 11.43
CA ILE A 16 4.13 8.60 12.86
C ILE A 16 3.88 7.19 13.42
N GLY A 17 2.76 6.56 13.08
CA GLY A 17 2.45 5.19 13.48
C GLY A 17 3.49 4.19 13.00
N LEU A 18 3.99 4.32 11.76
CA LEU A 18 5.06 3.47 11.21
C LEU A 18 6.40 3.67 11.94
N ILE A 19 6.72 4.90 12.33
CA ILE A 19 7.95 5.20 13.08
C ILE A 19 7.86 4.60 14.49
N ILE A 20 6.76 4.83 15.20
CA ILE A 20 6.56 4.34 16.57
C ILE A 20 6.54 2.80 16.61
N SER A 21 5.90 2.15 15.64
CA SER A 21 5.87 0.69 15.54
C SER A 21 7.19 0.06 15.10
N GLY A 22 8.16 0.87 14.66
CA GLY A 22 9.42 0.39 14.10
C GLY A 22 9.30 -0.22 12.69
N MET A 23 8.12 -0.12 12.05
CA MET A 23 7.88 -0.72 10.73
C MET A 23 8.56 0.03 9.57
N ALA A 24 9.16 1.20 9.84
CA ALA A 24 10.05 1.88 8.89
C ALA A 24 11.37 1.11 8.67
N ASN A 25 11.73 0.19 9.58
CA ASN A 25 12.94 -0.62 9.48
C ASN A 25 12.63 -1.95 8.76
N PRO A 26 13.29 -2.26 7.61
CA PRO A 26 13.07 -3.51 6.86
C PRO A 26 13.44 -4.77 7.66
N ALA A 27 14.33 -4.68 8.64
CA ALA A 27 14.70 -5.80 9.48
C ALA A 27 13.50 -6.38 10.25
N LYS A 28 12.49 -5.57 10.57
CA LYS A 28 11.24 -6.04 11.20
C LYS A 28 10.42 -6.94 10.28
N VAL A 29 10.36 -6.60 9.00
CA VAL A 29 9.67 -7.42 7.99
C VAL A 29 10.43 -8.72 7.74
N LEU A 30 11.74 -8.63 7.58
CA LEU A 30 12.58 -9.80 7.36
C LEU A 30 12.58 -10.74 8.59
N GLY A 31 12.60 -10.19 9.81
CA GLY A 31 12.48 -10.97 11.04
C GLY A 31 11.15 -11.71 11.16
N PHE A 32 10.06 -11.12 10.66
CA PHE A 32 8.77 -11.80 10.60
C PHE A 32 8.74 -12.94 9.57
N LEU A 33 9.46 -12.80 8.45
CA LEU A 33 9.57 -13.82 7.40
C LEU A 33 10.56 -14.95 7.76
N ASP A 34 11.45 -14.73 8.73
CA ASP A 34 12.44 -15.70 9.18
C ASP A 34 11.83 -16.72 10.15
N LEU A 35 10.99 -17.60 9.61
CA LEU A 35 10.29 -18.65 10.37
C LEU A 35 11.25 -19.72 10.93
N ALA A 36 12.45 -19.86 10.36
CA ALA A 36 13.42 -20.86 10.75
C ALA A 36 14.50 -20.34 11.73
N GLY A 37 14.58 -19.00 11.90
CA GLY A 37 15.53 -18.34 12.81
C GLY A 37 14.88 -17.67 14.00
N GLY A 38 15.28 -16.44 14.29
CA GLY A 38 14.74 -15.62 15.39
C GLY A 38 13.44 -14.92 15.04
N TRP A 39 12.37 -15.65 14.84
CA TRP A 39 11.06 -15.12 14.41
C TRP A 39 10.54 -13.97 15.29
N ASP A 40 10.26 -12.83 14.67
CA ASP A 40 9.69 -11.64 15.33
C ASP A 40 8.21 -11.46 14.95
N PRO A 41 7.25 -11.74 15.85
CA PRO A 41 5.83 -11.63 15.58
C PRO A 41 5.30 -10.18 15.58
N SER A 42 6.14 -9.16 15.79
CA SER A 42 5.71 -7.76 15.94
C SER A 42 4.90 -7.27 14.74
N LEU A 43 5.27 -7.66 13.52
CA LEU A 43 4.53 -7.31 12.31
C LEU A 43 3.11 -7.88 12.32
N ALA A 44 2.90 -9.11 12.82
CA ALA A 44 1.56 -9.69 12.92
C ALA A 44 0.63 -8.85 13.80
N PHE A 45 1.13 -8.37 14.95
CA PHE A 45 0.34 -7.52 15.85
C PHE A 45 0.01 -6.16 15.23
N VAL A 46 0.96 -5.54 14.50
CA VAL A 46 0.73 -4.28 13.79
C VAL A 46 -0.33 -4.50 12.69
N MET A 47 -0.22 -5.57 11.91
CA MET A 47 -1.21 -5.91 10.87
C MET A 47 -2.59 -6.19 11.47
N ALA A 48 -2.67 -6.96 12.55
CA ALA A 48 -3.93 -7.25 13.22
C ALA A 48 -4.61 -5.97 13.74
N GLY A 49 -3.85 -5.07 14.34
CA GLY A 49 -4.34 -3.77 14.78
C GLY A 49 -4.86 -2.92 13.61
N ALA A 50 -4.09 -2.85 12.52
CA ALA A 50 -4.50 -2.13 11.31
C ALA A 50 -5.78 -2.70 10.70
N ILE A 51 -5.90 -4.03 10.62
CA ILE A 51 -7.10 -4.71 10.11
C ILE A 51 -8.31 -4.43 11.02
N ALA A 52 -8.14 -4.48 12.34
CA ALA A 52 -9.23 -4.20 13.28
C ALA A 52 -9.77 -2.77 13.12
N VAL A 53 -8.88 -1.77 13.05
CA VAL A 53 -9.27 -0.37 12.83
C VAL A 53 -9.92 -0.18 11.45
N ALA A 54 -9.33 -0.76 10.40
CA ALA A 54 -9.88 -0.70 9.05
C ALA A 54 -11.26 -1.37 8.97
N ALA A 55 -11.47 -2.53 9.61
CA ALA A 55 -12.75 -3.23 9.62
C ALA A 55 -13.86 -2.35 10.23
N LEU A 56 -13.58 -1.68 11.35
CA LEU A 56 -14.52 -0.74 11.96
C LEU A 56 -14.83 0.44 11.03
N ALA A 57 -13.78 1.03 10.42
CA ALA A 57 -13.95 2.14 9.48
C ALA A 57 -14.78 1.73 8.26
N PHE A 58 -14.53 0.55 7.68
CA PHE A 58 -15.31 0.01 6.55
C PHE A 58 -16.75 -0.36 6.95
N ALA A 59 -16.97 -0.87 8.16
CA ALA A 59 -18.32 -1.13 8.65
C ALA A 59 -19.17 0.14 8.70
N VAL A 60 -18.58 1.26 9.13
CA VAL A 60 -19.23 2.58 9.11
C VAL A 60 -19.37 3.10 7.67
N ALA A 61 -18.34 2.98 6.84
CA ALA A 61 -18.34 3.46 5.46
C ALA A 61 -19.43 2.77 4.61
N LYS A 62 -19.64 1.46 4.79
CA LYS A 62 -20.68 0.70 4.07
C LYS A 62 -22.10 1.20 4.36
N ARG A 63 -22.32 1.85 5.49
CA ARG A 63 -23.64 2.41 5.87
C ARG A 63 -23.85 3.84 5.36
N ARG A 64 -22.84 4.44 4.68
CA ARG A 64 -22.90 5.80 4.19
C ARG A 64 -22.90 5.83 2.67
N THR A 65 -23.71 6.67 2.08
CA THR A 65 -23.74 6.96 0.64
C THR A 65 -22.81 8.11 0.26
N VAL A 66 -22.50 8.96 1.25
CA VAL A 66 -21.68 10.16 1.08
C VAL A 66 -20.56 10.17 2.11
N SER A 67 -19.37 10.54 1.69
CA SER A 67 -18.18 10.74 2.51
C SER A 67 -18.40 11.91 3.50
N ILE A 68 -17.61 11.95 4.57
CA ILE A 68 -17.59 13.07 5.53
C ILE A 68 -17.28 14.41 4.84
N LEU A 69 -16.56 14.37 3.72
CA LEU A 69 -16.17 15.54 2.91
C LEU A 69 -17.18 15.85 1.78
N GLY A 70 -18.35 15.21 1.75
CA GLY A 70 -19.40 15.48 0.78
C GLY A 70 -19.24 14.79 -0.58
N ALA A 71 -18.16 14.01 -0.80
CA ALA A 71 -17.97 13.25 -2.03
C ALA A 71 -18.78 11.95 -2.02
N ALA A 72 -19.23 11.49 -3.20
CA ALA A 72 -19.91 10.20 -3.33
C ALA A 72 -19.01 9.05 -2.87
N MET A 73 -19.54 8.16 -2.01
CA MET A 73 -18.80 7.02 -1.50
C MET A 73 -18.70 5.95 -2.59
N LYS A 74 -17.46 5.68 -3.05
CA LYS A 74 -17.16 4.62 -4.02
C LYS A 74 -16.36 3.54 -3.31
N LEU A 75 -17.03 2.47 -2.92
CA LEU A 75 -16.36 1.29 -2.33
C LEU A 75 -16.09 0.25 -3.42
N PRO A 76 -14.96 -0.47 -3.37
CA PRO A 76 -14.67 -1.56 -4.29
C PRO A 76 -15.74 -2.65 -4.16
N GLY A 77 -16.37 -3.01 -5.27
CA GLY A 77 -17.43 -4.04 -5.33
C GLY A 77 -17.06 -5.29 -6.09
N SER A 78 -16.00 -5.24 -6.90
CA SER A 78 -15.55 -6.40 -7.67
C SER A 78 -14.97 -7.48 -6.77
N ARG A 79 -15.39 -8.72 -7.03
CA ARG A 79 -14.90 -9.94 -6.37
C ARG A 79 -14.25 -10.90 -7.35
N ASP A 80 -14.05 -10.46 -8.58
CA ASP A 80 -13.54 -11.31 -9.64
C ASP A 80 -12.03 -11.52 -9.45
N ILE A 81 -11.66 -12.79 -9.32
CA ILE A 81 -10.25 -13.21 -9.24
C ILE A 81 -9.82 -13.58 -10.65
N ASP A 82 -9.15 -12.67 -11.31
CA ASP A 82 -8.61 -12.88 -12.65
C ASP A 82 -7.12 -13.27 -12.60
N ARG A 83 -6.60 -13.72 -13.75
CA ARG A 83 -5.18 -14.10 -13.87
C ARG A 83 -4.25 -12.93 -13.63
N ARG A 84 -4.67 -11.70 -13.94
CA ARG A 84 -3.86 -10.49 -13.73
C ARG A 84 -3.67 -10.22 -12.25
N LEU A 85 -4.73 -10.37 -11.45
CA LEU A 85 -4.69 -10.21 -10.01
C LEU A 85 -3.74 -11.25 -9.38
N VAL A 86 -3.85 -12.51 -9.79
CA VAL A 86 -3.00 -13.59 -9.26
C VAL A 86 -1.53 -13.34 -9.60
N ILE A 87 -1.21 -13.07 -10.87
CA ILE A 87 0.18 -12.82 -11.29
C ILE A 87 0.74 -11.57 -10.58
N GLY A 88 -0.04 -10.48 -10.52
CA GLY A 88 0.36 -9.26 -9.82
C GLY A 88 0.64 -9.49 -8.33
N SER A 89 -0.21 -10.26 -7.67
CA SER A 89 -0.05 -10.60 -6.24
C SER A 89 1.20 -11.45 -5.99
N VAL A 90 1.48 -12.42 -6.87
CA VAL A 90 2.70 -13.26 -6.77
C VAL A 90 3.96 -12.40 -6.99
N LEU A 91 3.99 -11.57 -8.03
CA LEU A 91 5.12 -10.68 -8.30
C LEU A 91 5.36 -9.69 -7.16
N PHE A 92 4.27 -9.12 -6.62
CA PHE A 92 4.35 -8.24 -5.45
C PHE A 92 4.89 -8.98 -4.23
N GLY A 93 4.40 -10.20 -3.97
CA GLY A 93 4.85 -11.02 -2.84
C GLY A 93 6.33 -11.38 -2.91
N ILE A 94 6.84 -11.75 -4.10
CA ILE A 94 8.26 -12.01 -4.32
C ILE A 94 9.09 -10.75 -4.09
N GLY A 95 8.69 -9.61 -4.68
CA GLY A 95 9.39 -8.33 -4.51
C GLY A 95 9.41 -7.88 -3.05
N TRP A 96 8.30 -8.01 -2.34
CA TRP A 96 8.20 -7.69 -0.92
C TRP A 96 9.08 -8.60 -0.06
N GLY A 97 9.05 -9.91 -0.30
CA GLY A 97 9.85 -10.87 0.46
C GLY A 97 11.37 -10.67 0.29
N VAL A 98 11.81 -10.27 -0.90
CA VAL A 98 13.23 -9.98 -1.17
C VAL A 98 13.65 -8.62 -0.62
N ALA A 99 12.82 -7.59 -0.79
CA ALA A 99 13.17 -6.23 -0.41
C ALA A 99 13.03 -5.96 1.11
N GLY A 100 12.11 -6.65 1.78
CA GLY A 100 11.77 -6.40 3.19
C GLY A 100 11.06 -5.06 3.43
N PHE A 101 10.71 -4.32 2.37
CA PHE A 101 10.00 -3.04 2.46
C PHE A 101 8.57 -3.16 1.94
N CYS A 102 7.62 -2.62 2.72
CA CYS A 102 6.31 -2.26 2.18
C CYS A 102 6.37 -0.86 1.54
N PRO A 103 5.52 -0.52 0.56
CA PRO A 103 5.52 0.80 -0.08
C PRO A 103 5.41 1.98 0.90
N GLY A 104 4.52 1.89 1.90
CA GLY A 104 4.35 2.95 2.91
C GLY A 104 5.59 3.16 3.78
N PRO A 105 6.06 2.12 4.51
CA PRO A 105 7.32 2.17 5.24
C PRO A 105 8.53 2.59 4.40
N GLY A 106 8.59 2.17 3.14
CA GLY A 106 9.64 2.59 2.22
C GLY A 106 9.70 4.11 2.00
N LEU A 107 8.52 4.75 1.85
CA LEU A 107 8.44 6.21 1.72
C LEU A 107 8.84 6.92 3.01
N VAL A 108 8.47 6.39 4.18
CA VAL A 108 8.87 6.96 5.48
C VAL A 108 10.37 6.81 5.68
N ALA A 109 10.95 5.64 5.40
CA ALA A 109 12.39 5.39 5.49
C ALA A 109 13.19 6.28 4.52
N LEU A 110 12.64 6.55 3.32
CA LEU A 110 13.21 7.52 2.38
C LEU A 110 13.26 8.92 2.99
N GLY A 111 12.16 9.36 3.63
CA GLY A 111 12.11 10.63 4.35
C GLY A 111 13.10 10.72 5.52
N MET A 112 13.49 9.59 6.09
CA MET A 112 14.52 9.48 7.13
C MET A 112 15.96 9.44 6.57
N GLY A 113 16.13 9.46 5.24
CA GLY A 113 17.43 9.46 4.57
C GLY A 113 18.06 8.08 4.37
N GLU A 114 17.30 7.00 4.46
CA GLU A 114 17.79 5.64 4.24
C GLU A 114 18.09 5.37 2.76
N ILE A 115 19.35 5.10 2.44
CA ILE A 115 19.79 4.85 1.04
C ILE A 115 19.11 3.61 0.44
N LYS A 116 18.89 2.56 1.22
CA LYS A 116 18.20 1.36 0.77
C LYS A 116 16.75 1.66 0.35
N ALA A 117 16.10 2.57 1.08
CA ALA A 117 14.75 3.02 0.75
C ALA A 117 14.72 3.83 -0.55
N LEU A 118 15.76 4.62 -0.85
CA LEU A 118 15.88 5.33 -2.13
C LEU A 118 15.88 4.37 -3.32
N VAL A 119 16.68 3.29 -3.24
CA VAL A 119 16.74 2.26 -4.29
C VAL A 119 15.40 1.56 -4.44
N PHE A 120 14.77 1.19 -3.32
CA PHE A 120 13.46 0.53 -3.32
C PHE A 120 12.38 1.40 -3.94
N VAL A 121 12.25 2.66 -3.50
CA VAL A 121 11.24 3.60 -4.01
C VAL A 121 11.49 3.92 -5.48
N GLY A 122 12.75 4.09 -5.89
CA GLY A 122 13.10 4.26 -7.30
C GLY A 122 12.67 3.06 -8.16
N ALA A 123 12.96 1.84 -7.71
CA ALA A 123 12.53 0.61 -8.39
C ALA A 123 10.99 0.47 -8.43
N MET A 124 10.31 0.87 -7.36
CA MET A 124 8.85 0.87 -7.29
C MET A 124 8.24 1.81 -8.35
N PHE A 125 8.73 3.05 -8.46
CA PHE A 125 8.25 4.00 -9.49
C PHE A 125 8.57 3.52 -10.91
N LEU A 126 9.74 2.95 -11.13
CA LEU A 126 10.09 2.33 -12.42
C LEU A 126 9.12 1.20 -12.77
N GLY A 127 8.82 0.31 -11.82
CA GLY A 127 7.86 -0.77 -12.01
C GLY A 127 6.45 -0.26 -12.34
N MET A 128 5.98 0.77 -11.64
CA MET A 128 4.71 1.43 -11.93
C MET A 128 4.70 2.04 -13.34
N GLY A 129 5.79 2.71 -13.74
CA GLY A 129 5.93 3.31 -15.08
C GLY A 129 5.92 2.25 -16.19
N ILE A 130 6.63 1.14 -15.99
CA ILE A 130 6.64 0.02 -16.95
C ILE A 130 5.23 -0.58 -17.08
N PHE A 131 4.55 -0.80 -15.95
CA PHE A 131 3.17 -1.30 -15.96
C PHE A 131 2.23 -0.36 -16.73
N GLU A 132 2.29 0.94 -16.46
CA GLU A 132 1.50 1.95 -17.15
C GLU A 132 1.75 1.95 -18.68
N LEU A 133 3.01 1.85 -19.09
CA LEU A 133 3.39 1.75 -20.50
C LEU A 133 2.80 0.51 -21.19
N ILE A 134 2.84 -0.64 -20.51
CA ILE A 134 2.29 -1.90 -21.02
C ILE A 134 0.76 -1.79 -21.13
N GLU A 135 0.13 -1.20 -20.12
CA GLU A 135 -1.34 -1.06 -20.08
C GLU A 135 -1.85 -0.12 -21.18
N ARG A 136 -1.20 1.02 -21.36
CA ARG A 136 -1.54 1.98 -22.43
C ARG A 136 -1.44 1.36 -23.83
N ARG A 137 -0.49 0.44 -24.05
CA ARG A 137 -0.37 -0.28 -25.32
C ARG A 137 -1.47 -1.31 -25.55
N LYS A 138 -2.14 -1.78 -24.50
CA LYS A 138 -3.23 -2.78 -24.56
C LYS A 138 -4.61 -2.16 -24.70
N GLN A 139 -4.78 -0.87 -24.34
CA GLN A 139 -6.05 -0.18 -24.56
C GLN A 139 -6.10 0.27 -26.03
N PRO A 140 -7.07 -0.21 -26.84
CA PRO A 140 -7.35 0.40 -28.13
C PRO A 140 -7.75 1.86 -27.92
N LEU A 141 -7.25 2.76 -28.78
CA LEU A 141 -7.66 4.16 -28.80
C LEU A 141 -9.19 4.27 -28.68
N PRO A 142 -9.73 5.12 -27.79
CA PRO A 142 -11.16 5.37 -27.75
C PRO A 142 -11.59 5.84 -29.14
N MET A 143 -12.49 5.06 -29.78
CA MET A 143 -13.09 5.48 -31.03
C MET A 143 -13.79 6.82 -30.79
N PRO A 144 -13.57 7.85 -31.62
CA PRO A 144 -14.34 9.08 -31.52
C PRO A 144 -15.82 8.73 -31.65
N ALA A 145 -16.60 9.15 -30.69
CA ALA A 145 -18.06 9.05 -30.76
C ALA A 145 -18.51 9.88 -31.97
N VAL A 146 -19.09 9.18 -32.98
CA VAL A 146 -19.79 9.77 -34.10
C VAL A 146 -21.17 10.19 -33.67
#